data_ab9f9ca345b45b4dab22a4cf2f7c456c
#
_entry.id   ab9f9ca345b45b4dab22a4cf2f7c456c
#
_cell.length_a   1.000
_cell.length_b   1.000
_cell.length_c   1.000
_cell.angle_alpha   90.00
_cell.angle_beta   90.00
_cell.angle_gamma   90.00
#
_symmetry.space_group_name_H-M   'P 1'
#
loop_
_entity.id
_entity.type
_entity.pdbx_description
1 polymer ?
#
loop_
_entity_poly.entity_id
_entity_poly.type
_entity_poly.pdbx_seq_one_letter_code
_entity_poly.pdbx_strand_id
1 'polypeptide(L)'
;DAYGKEMLRITDRHDRDLLYGPTNEEQVTDIFRSFVRSYKDLPLNLYHIQWKFRDEIRPRFGVMRGREFLMKDAYSFDVDRAGAVKAYNKMFVAYLRTFARLGLKSVPMRAHSGPIGGDMSHEFIILADTGESAVWCHKDLVEMDVPGEDVDFDGDLEPIIKKRTSLYAATDEQHDQAAFEAQVPADKRLSARGVPRVIGHNLALG
;
A
#
# COMPACT_ATOMS: atom_id res chain seq x y z
N ASP A 1 12.00 15.84 9.40
CA ASP A 1 11.07 16.41 10.41
C ASP A 1 9.60 16.06 10.11
N ALA A 2 9.20 15.97 8.84
CA ALA A 2 7.84 15.61 8.45
C ALA A 2 7.43 14.17 8.83
N TYR A 3 8.37 13.24 8.91
CA TYR A 3 8.10 11.85 9.27
C TYR A 3 7.75 11.66 10.77
N GLY A 4 8.10 12.62 11.62
CA GLY A 4 7.71 12.60 13.02
C GLY A 4 8.58 11.74 13.93
N LYS A 5 7.97 11.25 15.04
CA LYS A 5 8.68 10.57 16.13
C LYS A 5 8.99 9.09 15.86
N GLU A 6 8.40 8.51 14.84
CA GLU A 6 8.62 7.10 14.50
C GLU A 6 9.99 6.82 13.88
N MET A 7 10.68 7.88 13.43
CA MET A 7 12.03 7.77 12.89
C MET A 7 13.04 7.62 14.01
N LEU A 8 13.78 6.51 14.02
CA LEU A 8 14.86 6.27 14.99
C LEU A 8 16.02 7.24 14.73
N ARG A 9 16.34 8.03 15.73
CA ARG A 9 17.46 8.96 15.75
C ARG A 9 18.52 8.41 16.70
N ILE A 10 19.75 8.34 16.25
CA ILE A 10 20.88 7.83 17.01
C ILE A 10 22.07 8.78 16.89
N THR A 11 22.88 8.86 17.93
CA THR A 11 24.15 9.59 17.91
C THR A 11 25.28 8.59 18.01
N ASP A 12 26.23 8.65 17.08
CA ASP A 12 27.38 7.76 17.09
C ASP A 12 28.43 8.20 18.14
N ARG A 13 29.50 7.41 18.28
CA ARG A 13 30.60 7.69 19.23
C ARG A 13 31.40 8.96 18.92
N HIS A 14 31.16 9.60 17.79
CA HIS A 14 31.78 10.84 17.35
C HIS A 14 30.81 12.02 17.40
N ASP A 15 29.71 11.90 18.15
CA ASP A 15 28.65 12.89 18.31
C ASP A 15 28.01 13.32 16.99
N ARG A 16 27.94 12.39 16.01
CA ARG A 16 27.24 12.64 14.75
C ARG A 16 25.83 12.07 14.81
N ASP A 17 24.87 12.88 14.43
CA ASP A 17 23.48 12.46 14.33
C ASP A 17 23.26 11.60 13.09
N LEU A 18 22.67 10.43 13.32
CA LEU A 18 22.32 9.44 12.30
C LEU A 18 20.82 9.15 12.36
N LEU A 19 20.26 8.77 11.22
CA LEU A 19 18.87 8.34 11.10
C LEU A 19 18.83 6.91 10.60
N TYR A 20 18.02 6.08 11.22
CA TYR A 20 17.68 4.78 10.66
C TYR A 20 16.39 4.91 9.83
N GLY A 21 16.45 4.62 8.54
CA GLY A 21 15.35 4.84 7.60
C GLY A 21 14.14 3.97 7.92
N PRO A 22 12.97 4.57 8.20
CA PRO A 22 11.72 3.84 8.39
C PRO A 22 11.10 3.41 7.07
N THR A 23 11.51 4.03 5.98
CA THR A 23 11.12 3.80 4.58
C THR A 23 12.16 4.41 3.66
N ASN A 24 12.17 4.09 2.36
CA ASN A 24 13.26 4.46 1.47
C ASN A 24 12.86 5.35 0.28
N GLU A 25 11.71 5.99 0.30
CA GLU A 25 11.26 6.86 -0.79
C GLU A 25 12.31 7.92 -1.13
N GLU A 26 12.82 8.63 -0.14
CA GLU A 26 13.81 9.68 -0.34
C GLU A 26 15.14 9.12 -0.83
N GLN A 27 15.62 8.01 -0.25
CA GLN A 27 16.90 7.40 -0.64
C GLN A 27 16.86 6.85 -2.06
N VAL A 28 15.78 6.16 -2.43
CA VAL A 28 15.65 5.59 -3.78
C VAL A 28 15.47 6.69 -4.81
N THR A 29 14.77 7.78 -4.47
CA THR A 29 14.64 8.94 -5.33
C THR A 29 16.00 9.64 -5.54
N ASP A 30 16.83 9.72 -4.51
CA ASP A 30 18.17 10.31 -4.64
C ASP A 30 19.10 9.42 -5.49
N ILE A 31 19.03 8.10 -5.31
CA ILE A 31 19.72 7.13 -6.18
C ILE A 31 19.26 7.30 -7.62
N PHE A 32 17.93 7.32 -7.84
CA PHE A 32 17.35 7.55 -9.17
C PHE A 32 17.90 8.82 -9.81
N ARG A 33 17.86 9.95 -9.10
CA ARG A 33 18.36 11.25 -9.57
C ARG A 33 19.85 11.18 -9.93
N SER A 34 20.62 10.41 -9.19
CA SER A 34 22.07 10.29 -9.39
C SER A 34 22.46 9.43 -10.59
N PHE A 35 21.67 8.41 -10.92
CA PHE A 35 22.03 7.41 -11.94
C PHE A 35 21.26 7.57 -13.24
N VAL A 36 20.00 7.99 -13.21
CA VAL A 36 19.18 8.19 -14.41
C VAL A 36 19.55 9.50 -15.09
N ARG A 37 19.94 9.43 -16.35
CA ARG A 37 20.43 10.59 -17.11
C ARG A 37 19.50 10.99 -18.24
N SER A 38 18.54 10.15 -18.59
CA SER A 38 17.65 10.37 -19.72
C SER A 38 16.28 9.78 -19.47
N TYR A 39 15.23 10.41 -20.00
CA TYR A 39 13.90 9.84 -20.04
C TYR A 39 13.83 8.50 -20.79
N LYS A 40 14.85 8.18 -21.61
CA LYS A 40 14.96 6.90 -22.31
C LYS A 40 15.27 5.73 -21.39
N ASP A 41 15.72 6.02 -20.17
CA ASP A 41 15.98 5.01 -19.15
C ASP A 41 14.69 4.61 -18.43
N LEU A 42 13.57 5.29 -18.71
CA LEU A 42 12.27 5.04 -18.14
C LEU A 42 11.38 4.15 -19.05
N PRO A 43 10.42 3.40 -18.50
CA PRO A 43 10.08 3.31 -17.08
C PRO A 43 11.07 2.45 -16.29
N LEU A 44 11.22 2.75 -15.01
CA LEU A 44 12.02 1.94 -14.08
C LEU A 44 11.15 1.53 -12.88
N ASN A 45 11.34 0.30 -12.42
CA ASN A 45 10.79 -0.18 -11.17
C ASN A 45 11.94 -0.75 -10.32
N LEU A 46 12.32 -0.01 -9.30
CA LEU A 46 13.36 -0.39 -8.37
C LEU A 46 12.72 -1.02 -7.14
N TYR A 47 13.35 -2.03 -6.58
CA TYR A 47 12.87 -2.63 -5.34
C TYR A 47 14.01 -2.90 -4.38
N HIS A 48 13.64 -3.07 -3.13
CA HIS A 48 14.57 -3.25 -2.03
C HIS A 48 13.99 -4.25 -1.03
N ILE A 49 14.81 -5.12 -0.50
CA ILE A 49 14.42 -6.05 0.57
C ILE A 49 15.40 -5.82 1.71
N GLN A 50 14.95 -5.18 2.77
CA GLN A 50 15.82 -4.75 3.86
C GLN A 50 15.08 -4.66 5.18
N TRP A 51 15.83 -4.72 6.26
CA TRP A 51 15.36 -4.37 7.59
C TRP A 51 15.00 -2.90 7.67
N LYS A 52 13.85 -2.64 8.29
CA LYS A 52 13.37 -1.32 8.64
C LYS A 52 13.19 -1.23 10.15
N PHE A 53 13.30 -0.03 10.66
CA PHE A 53 12.99 0.25 12.05
C PHE A 53 12.01 1.42 12.12
N ARG A 54 10.97 1.25 12.89
CA ARG A 54 10.03 2.31 13.28
C ARG A 54 9.88 2.29 14.79
N ASP A 55 10.02 3.44 15.43
CA ASP A 55 9.88 3.55 16.88
C ASP A 55 8.40 3.50 17.28
N GLU A 56 7.79 2.35 17.03
CA GLU A 56 6.40 2.07 17.32
C GLU A 56 6.13 2.14 18.81
N ILE A 57 5.18 3.00 19.20
CA ILE A 57 4.83 3.20 20.63
C ILE A 57 4.23 1.93 21.25
N ARG A 58 3.46 1.17 20.49
CA ARG A 58 2.73 -0.02 20.97
C ARG A 58 2.91 -1.20 20.04
N PRO A 59 4.08 -1.86 20.05
CA PRO A 59 4.25 -3.10 19.33
C PRO A 59 3.20 -4.12 19.76
N ARG A 60 2.57 -4.80 18.80
CA ARG A 60 1.49 -5.75 19.07
C ARG A 60 1.30 -6.74 17.93
N PHE A 61 0.47 -7.75 18.14
CA PHE A 61 0.18 -8.79 17.13
C PHE A 61 1.43 -9.55 16.64
N GLY A 62 2.38 -9.79 17.53
CA GLY A 62 3.60 -10.52 17.20
C GLY A 62 4.40 -9.83 16.10
N VAL A 63 4.68 -10.55 15.02
CA VAL A 63 5.45 -10.03 13.87
C VAL A 63 4.69 -9.01 13.01
N MET A 64 3.40 -8.80 13.27
CA MET A 64 2.54 -7.96 12.43
C MET A 64 2.81 -6.47 12.63
N ARG A 65 3.13 -6.05 13.85
CA ARG A 65 3.40 -4.66 14.21
C ARG A 65 4.53 -4.59 15.23
N GLY A 66 5.74 -4.84 14.73
CA GLY A 66 6.97 -4.73 15.50
C GLY A 66 7.70 -3.42 15.22
N ARG A 67 8.78 -3.17 15.96
CA ARG A 67 9.69 -2.04 15.72
C ARG A 67 10.70 -2.33 14.63
N GLU A 68 11.19 -3.57 14.58
CA GLU A 68 12.13 -4.04 13.57
C GLU A 68 11.46 -5.11 12.71
N PHE A 69 11.50 -4.94 11.40
CA PHE A 69 10.85 -5.84 10.47
C PHE A 69 11.51 -5.82 9.09
N LEU A 70 11.41 -6.94 8.40
CA LEU A 70 11.86 -7.03 7.00
C LEU A 70 10.76 -6.50 6.08
N MET A 71 11.11 -5.54 5.25
CA MET A 71 10.20 -4.97 4.26
C MET A 71 10.75 -5.20 2.85
N LYS A 72 9.89 -5.63 1.92
CA LYS A 72 10.09 -5.47 0.49
C LYS A 72 9.31 -4.21 0.07
N ASP A 73 9.99 -3.24 -0.37
CA ASP A 73 9.46 -2.01 -0.93
C ASP A 73 9.86 -1.86 -2.41
N ALA A 74 8.99 -1.28 -3.22
CA ALA A 74 9.23 -1.05 -4.63
C ALA A 74 8.82 0.38 -5.01
N TYR A 75 9.55 0.94 -5.97
CA TYR A 75 9.46 2.34 -6.37
C TYR A 75 9.46 2.42 -7.87
N SER A 76 8.36 2.88 -8.47
CA SER A 76 8.25 3.05 -9.90
C SER A 76 8.52 4.51 -10.30
N PHE A 77 9.20 4.66 -11.42
CA PHE A 77 9.51 5.95 -12.02
C PHE A 77 9.09 5.88 -13.49
N ASP A 78 8.22 6.78 -13.88
CA ASP A 78 7.62 6.80 -15.19
C ASP A 78 7.78 8.18 -15.85
N VAL A 79 7.58 8.23 -17.17
CA VAL A 79 7.72 9.49 -17.94
C VAL A 79 6.55 10.44 -17.67
N ASP A 80 5.38 9.87 -17.40
CA ASP A 80 4.15 10.61 -17.20
C ASP A 80 3.18 9.91 -16.25
N ARG A 81 2.08 10.60 -15.94
CA ARG A 81 1.04 10.05 -15.06
C ARG A 81 0.41 8.75 -15.60
N ALA A 82 0.25 8.63 -16.91
CA ALA A 82 -0.35 7.43 -17.48
C ALA A 82 0.54 6.20 -17.26
N GLY A 83 1.86 6.35 -17.44
CA GLY A 83 2.84 5.33 -17.09
C GLY A 83 2.80 4.96 -15.62
N ALA A 84 2.79 5.97 -14.73
CA ALA A 84 2.72 5.74 -13.29
C ALA A 84 1.43 5.01 -12.87
N VAL A 85 0.28 5.35 -13.46
CA VAL A 85 -0.99 4.62 -13.23
C VAL A 85 -0.89 3.18 -13.72
N LYS A 86 -0.25 2.94 -14.88
CA LYS A 86 -0.03 1.58 -15.38
C LYS A 86 0.85 0.76 -14.42
N ALA A 87 1.92 1.34 -13.90
CA ALA A 87 2.78 0.70 -12.90
C ALA A 87 1.99 0.41 -11.61
N TYR A 88 1.18 1.36 -11.14
CA TYR A 88 0.31 1.18 -9.99
C TYR A 88 -0.66 0.01 -10.17
N ASN A 89 -1.34 -0.07 -11.33
CA ASN A 89 -2.28 -1.13 -11.64
C ASN A 89 -1.59 -2.51 -11.67
N LYS A 90 -0.38 -2.59 -12.22
CA LYS A 90 0.45 -3.81 -12.17
C LYS A 90 0.69 -4.25 -10.72
N MET A 91 1.10 -3.33 -9.85
CA MET A 91 1.35 -3.64 -8.45
C MET A 91 0.07 -4.02 -7.70
N PHE A 92 -1.05 -3.37 -7.98
CA PHE A 92 -2.34 -3.72 -7.40
C PHE A 92 -2.70 -5.19 -7.68
N VAL A 93 -2.60 -5.62 -8.93
CA VAL A 93 -2.87 -7.01 -9.33
C VAL A 93 -1.82 -7.96 -8.73
N ALA A 94 -0.56 -7.57 -8.74
CA ALA A 94 0.52 -8.38 -8.15
C ALA A 94 0.28 -8.63 -6.65
N TYR A 95 -0.19 -7.64 -5.89
CA TYR A 95 -0.52 -7.81 -4.48
C TYR A 95 -1.71 -8.74 -4.25
N LEU A 96 -2.79 -8.60 -5.02
CA LEU A 96 -3.92 -9.53 -4.93
C LEU A 96 -3.43 -10.98 -5.11
N ARG A 97 -2.59 -11.23 -6.11
CA ARG A 97 -2.04 -12.56 -6.38
C ARG A 97 -1.06 -13.01 -5.29
N THR A 98 -0.22 -12.12 -4.79
CA THR A 98 0.72 -12.43 -3.70
C THR A 98 -0.02 -12.89 -2.46
N PHE A 99 -1.05 -12.16 -2.02
CA PHE A 99 -1.85 -12.56 -0.86
C PHE A 99 -2.58 -13.87 -1.09
N ALA A 100 -3.15 -14.06 -2.27
CA ALA A 100 -3.81 -15.33 -2.61
C ALA A 100 -2.84 -16.52 -2.54
N ARG A 101 -1.61 -16.38 -3.04
CA ARG A 101 -0.56 -17.42 -2.93
C ARG A 101 -0.13 -17.70 -1.50
N LEU A 102 -0.28 -16.73 -0.60
CA LEU A 102 -0.10 -16.92 0.85
C LEU A 102 -1.33 -17.52 1.55
N GLY A 103 -2.39 -17.85 0.80
CA GLY A 103 -3.64 -18.33 1.37
C GLY A 103 -4.49 -17.25 2.05
N LEU A 104 -4.21 -15.97 1.77
CA LEU A 104 -4.88 -14.83 2.39
C LEU A 104 -5.84 -14.19 1.39
N LYS A 105 -7.11 -14.04 1.78
CA LYS A 105 -8.06 -13.20 1.05
C LYS A 105 -7.89 -11.75 1.48
N SER A 106 -7.44 -10.91 0.58
CA SER A 106 -7.28 -9.49 0.84
C SER A 106 -8.35 -8.66 0.13
N VAL A 107 -8.86 -7.66 0.82
CA VAL A 107 -9.82 -6.70 0.28
C VAL A 107 -9.09 -5.36 0.08
N PRO A 108 -8.94 -4.90 -1.17
CA PRO A 108 -8.33 -3.59 -1.41
C PRO A 108 -9.30 -2.49 -0.98
N MET A 109 -8.86 -1.64 -0.08
CA MET A 109 -9.59 -0.49 0.43
C MET A 109 -8.84 0.79 0.15
N ARG A 110 -9.58 1.86 -0.14
CA ARG A 110 -8.98 3.17 -0.31
C ARG A 110 -8.35 3.61 1.01
N ALA A 111 -7.09 4.03 0.94
CA ALA A 111 -6.32 4.48 2.09
C ALA A 111 -5.92 5.95 1.96
N HIS A 112 -5.55 6.56 3.08
CA HIS A 112 -4.89 7.86 3.08
C HIS A 112 -3.45 7.73 2.57
N SER A 113 -3.01 8.70 1.77
CA SER A 113 -1.64 8.75 1.28
C SER A 113 -0.61 9.14 2.35
N GLY A 114 -1.07 9.56 3.54
CA GLY A 114 -0.20 9.92 4.66
C GLY A 114 0.70 11.14 4.40
N PRO A 115 1.80 11.30 5.16
CA PRO A 115 2.70 12.45 5.04
C PRO A 115 3.44 12.53 3.71
N ILE A 116 3.54 11.43 2.99
CA ILE A 116 4.27 11.34 1.70
C ILE A 116 3.45 11.97 0.57
N GLY A 117 2.11 12.04 0.74
CA GLY A 117 1.22 12.62 -0.27
C GLY A 117 0.84 11.65 -1.37
N GLY A 118 0.22 12.17 -2.43
CA GLY A 118 -0.28 11.39 -3.56
C GLY A 118 -1.81 11.31 -3.59
N ASP A 119 -2.37 10.96 -4.75
CA ASP A 119 -3.82 10.93 -4.99
C ASP A 119 -4.40 9.51 -5.12
N MET A 120 -3.54 8.50 -5.16
CA MET A 120 -3.92 7.08 -5.22
C MET A 120 -3.22 6.29 -4.13
N SER A 121 -4.00 5.68 -3.26
CA SER A 121 -3.48 4.79 -2.22
C SER A 121 -4.51 3.71 -1.90
N HIS A 122 -4.07 2.46 -1.78
CA HIS A 122 -4.89 1.35 -1.33
C HIS A 122 -4.17 0.55 -0.26
N GLU A 123 -4.94 0.10 0.72
CA GLU A 123 -4.54 -0.92 1.68
C GLU A 123 -5.23 -2.24 1.36
N PHE A 124 -4.49 -3.32 1.46
CA PHE A 124 -5.02 -4.66 1.28
C PHE A 124 -5.33 -5.24 2.65
N ILE A 125 -6.59 -5.14 3.06
CA ILE A 125 -7.06 -5.55 4.38
C ILE A 125 -7.36 -7.05 4.39
N ILE A 126 -6.88 -7.74 5.41
CA ILE A 126 -7.23 -9.13 5.71
C ILE A 126 -8.29 -9.13 6.81
N LEU A 127 -9.45 -9.70 6.56
CA LEU A 127 -10.50 -9.79 7.57
C LEU A 127 -10.10 -10.79 8.66
N ALA A 128 -10.18 -10.37 9.91
CA ALA A 128 -9.85 -11.18 11.08
C ALA A 128 -10.61 -10.67 12.31
N ASP A 129 -11.13 -11.55 13.13
CA ASP A 129 -11.89 -11.20 14.33
C ASP A 129 -11.06 -10.37 15.33
N THR A 130 -9.75 -10.58 15.32
CA THR A 130 -8.77 -9.84 16.13
C THR A 130 -8.23 -8.60 15.44
N GLY A 131 -8.83 -8.16 14.33
CA GLY A 131 -8.38 -7.01 13.56
C GLY A 131 -8.44 -5.69 14.33
N GLU A 132 -7.53 -4.77 13.98
CA GLU A 132 -7.46 -3.44 14.59
C GLU A 132 -8.50 -2.49 14.04
N SER A 133 -8.68 -2.49 12.73
CA SER A 133 -9.53 -1.54 12.03
C SER A 133 -10.92 -2.12 11.82
N ALA A 134 -11.94 -1.33 12.09
CA ALA A 134 -13.28 -1.65 11.64
C ALA A 134 -13.37 -1.37 10.13
N VAL A 135 -14.04 -2.25 9.40
CA VAL A 135 -14.17 -2.16 7.94
C VAL A 135 -15.62 -2.31 7.52
N TRP A 136 -15.99 -1.55 6.51
CA TRP A 136 -17.29 -1.60 5.86
C TRP A 136 -17.08 -1.78 4.37
N CYS A 137 -17.66 -2.82 3.80
CA CYS A 137 -17.52 -3.04 2.38
C CYS A 137 -18.70 -3.80 1.77
N HIS A 138 -18.73 -3.78 0.46
CA HIS A 138 -19.64 -4.64 -0.30
C HIS A 138 -19.17 -6.10 -0.21
N LYS A 139 -20.06 -7.05 0.13
CA LYS A 139 -19.71 -8.48 0.28
C LYS A 139 -19.04 -9.08 -0.95
N ASP A 140 -19.47 -8.66 -2.14
CA ASP A 140 -18.91 -9.18 -3.39
C ASP A 140 -17.39 -8.91 -3.53
N LEU A 141 -16.85 -7.90 -2.83
CA LEU A 141 -15.39 -7.69 -2.79
C LEU A 141 -14.66 -8.82 -2.08
N VAL A 142 -15.23 -9.36 -1.03
CA VAL A 142 -14.64 -10.48 -0.26
C VAL A 142 -14.76 -11.79 -1.04
N GLU A 143 -15.84 -11.93 -1.79
CA GLU A 143 -16.11 -13.14 -2.58
C GLU A 143 -15.46 -13.13 -3.97
N MET A 144 -14.97 -11.94 -4.39
CA MET A 144 -14.43 -11.75 -5.74
C MET A 144 -13.17 -12.57 -5.97
N ASP A 145 -13.15 -13.30 -7.06
CA ASP A 145 -11.99 -14.10 -7.46
C ASP A 145 -10.75 -13.23 -7.70
N VAL A 146 -9.61 -13.77 -7.31
CA VAL A 146 -8.32 -13.14 -7.59
C VAL A 146 -7.99 -13.34 -9.08
N PRO A 147 -7.38 -12.32 -9.75
CA PRO A 147 -6.94 -12.46 -11.13
C PRO A 147 -6.02 -13.68 -11.32
N GLY A 148 -6.32 -14.47 -12.35
CA GLY A 148 -5.63 -15.71 -12.66
C GLY A 148 -4.15 -15.55 -13.05
N GLU A 149 -3.50 -16.69 -13.35
CA GLU A 149 -2.10 -16.67 -13.81
C GLU A 149 -1.94 -16.23 -15.25
N ASP A 150 -3.02 -16.24 -15.99
CA ASP A 150 -3.14 -15.82 -17.39
C ASP A 150 -3.26 -14.31 -17.59
N VAL A 151 -3.24 -13.52 -16.50
CA VAL A 151 -3.29 -12.05 -16.60
C VAL A 151 -2.07 -11.52 -17.33
N ASP A 152 -2.32 -10.83 -18.43
CA ASP A 152 -1.31 -10.08 -19.14
C ASP A 152 -0.99 -8.77 -18.39
N PHE A 153 0.17 -8.74 -17.72
CA PHE A 153 0.64 -7.56 -16.99
C PHE A 153 1.06 -6.40 -17.90
N ASP A 154 1.30 -6.64 -19.19
CA ASP A 154 1.62 -5.58 -20.14
C ASP A 154 0.39 -5.02 -20.84
N GLY A 155 -0.73 -5.72 -20.72
CA GLY A 155 -2.04 -5.32 -21.20
C GLY A 155 -2.71 -4.23 -20.37
N ASP A 156 -4.01 -4.05 -20.63
CA ASP A 156 -4.86 -3.12 -19.87
C ASP A 156 -5.42 -3.80 -18.62
N LEU A 157 -4.92 -3.39 -17.46
CA LEU A 157 -5.36 -3.89 -16.15
C LEU A 157 -6.46 -3.03 -15.52
N GLU A 158 -6.81 -1.88 -16.11
CA GLU A 158 -7.80 -0.97 -15.55
C GLU A 158 -9.17 -1.63 -15.31
N PRO A 159 -9.71 -2.49 -16.16
CA PRO A 159 -10.97 -3.17 -15.90
C PRO A 159 -10.95 -4.02 -14.61
N ILE A 160 -9.81 -4.66 -14.32
CA ILE A 160 -9.64 -5.47 -13.09
C ILE A 160 -9.68 -4.58 -11.85
N ILE A 161 -8.99 -3.43 -11.90
CA ILE A 161 -8.96 -2.47 -10.80
C ILE A 161 -10.34 -1.83 -10.62
N LYS A 162 -10.92 -1.32 -11.70
CA LYS A 162 -12.22 -0.66 -11.69
C LYS A 162 -13.34 -1.54 -11.15
N LYS A 163 -13.34 -2.83 -11.50
CA LYS A 163 -14.31 -3.79 -10.96
C LYS A 163 -14.29 -3.86 -9.43
N ARG A 164 -13.12 -3.66 -8.82
CA ARG A 164 -12.94 -3.68 -7.36
C ARG A 164 -13.16 -2.32 -6.72
N THR A 165 -12.59 -1.30 -7.30
CA THR A 165 -12.62 0.06 -6.74
C THR A 165 -13.95 0.78 -6.96
N SER A 166 -14.85 0.27 -7.82
CA SER A 166 -16.22 0.77 -7.96
C SER A 166 -17.16 0.34 -6.84
N LEU A 167 -16.81 -0.68 -6.07
CA LEU A 167 -17.58 -1.13 -4.93
C LEU A 167 -17.09 -0.41 -3.67
N TYR A 168 -18.02 -0.12 -2.76
CA TYR A 168 -17.70 0.54 -1.51
C TYR A 168 -16.78 -0.33 -0.64
N ALA A 169 -15.67 0.24 -0.20
CA ALA A 169 -14.77 -0.38 0.78
C ALA A 169 -14.03 0.71 1.54
N ALA A 170 -14.25 0.80 2.84
CA ALA A 170 -13.65 1.81 3.70
C ALA A 170 -13.30 1.24 5.09
N THR A 171 -12.22 1.76 5.68
CA THR A 171 -11.91 1.60 7.10
C THR A 171 -12.63 2.66 7.92
N ASP A 172 -12.63 2.53 9.24
CA ASP A 172 -13.23 3.46 10.20
C ASP A 172 -12.79 4.92 9.98
N GLU A 173 -11.56 5.15 9.54
CA GLU A 173 -11.04 6.50 9.24
C GLU A 173 -11.68 7.15 8.00
N GLN A 174 -12.23 6.37 7.10
CA GLN A 174 -12.79 6.83 5.82
C GLN A 174 -14.26 6.46 5.65
N HIS A 175 -14.88 5.84 6.64
CA HIS A 175 -16.24 5.40 6.55
C HIS A 175 -17.22 6.57 6.56
N ASP A 176 -18.13 6.58 5.58
CA ASP A 176 -19.29 7.43 5.52
C ASP A 176 -20.55 6.55 5.50
N GLN A 177 -21.30 6.57 6.57
CA GLN A 177 -22.48 5.72 6.75
C GLN A 177 -23.55 6.00 5.67
N ALA A 178 -23.77 7.25 5.31
CA ALA A 178 -24.77 7.61 4.31
C ALA A 178 -24.34 7.15 2.90
N ALA A 179 -23.07 7.34 2.57
CA ALA A 179 -22.51 6.84 1.33
C ALA A 179 -22.53 5.30 1.26
N PHE A 180 -22.20 4.62 2.35
CA PHE A 180 -22.29 3.17 2.44
C PHE A 180 -23.71 2.67 2.20
N GLU A 181 -24.71 3.28 2.86
CA GLU A 181 -26.10 2.89 2.70
C GLU A 181 -26.68 3.19 1.33
N ALA A 182 -26.20 4.26 0.68
CA ALA A 182 -26.63 4.62 -0.66
C ALA A 182 -26.01 3.71 -1.74
N GLN A 183 -24.76 3.27 -1.56
CA GLN A 183 -24.02 2.52 -2.55
C GLN A 183 -24.13 1.00 -2.40
N VAL A 184 -24.43 0.50 -1.18
CA VAL A 184 -24.44 -0.93 -0.89
C VAL A 184 -25.84 -1.40 -0.51
N PRO A 185 -26.46 -2.33 -1.27
CA PRO A 185 -27.73 -2.95 -0.91
C PRO A 185 -27.66 -3.59 0.49
N ALA A 186 -28.75 -3.56 1.23
CA ALA A 186 -28.78 -3.98 2.65
C ALA A 186 -28.29 -5.43 2.86
N ASP A 187 -28.63 -6.33 1.95
CA ASP A 187 -28.21 -7.75 1.96
C ASP A 187 -26.73 -7.95 1.58
N LYS A 188 -26.10 -6.93 0.99
CA LYS A 188 -24.69 -6.93 0.58
C LYS A 188 -23.78 -6.16 1.52
N ARG A 189 -24.30 -5.54 2.57
CA ARG A 189 -23.49 -4.79 3.54
C ARG A 189 -22.70 -5.75 4.42
N LEU A 190 -21.39 -5.50 4.52
CA LEU A 190 -20.49 -6.20 5.42
C LEU A 190 -19.84 -5.19 6.35
N SER A 191 -19.98 -5.42 7.65
CA SER A 191 -19.21 -4.74 8.71
C SER A 191 -18.39 -5.82 9.42
N ALA A 192 -17.09 -5.63 9.50
CA ALA A 192 -16.15 -6.61 10.05
C ALA A 192 -14.95 -5.92 10.69
N ARG A 193 -14.05 -6.72 11.23
CA ARG A 193 -12.71 -6.25 11.62
C ARG A 193 -11.67 -6.76 10.65
N GLY A 194 -10.61 -6.00 10.49
CA GLY A 194 -9.52 -6.35 9.61
C GLY A 194 -8.14 -5.96 10.14
N VAL A 195 -7.15 -6.64 9.67
CA VAL A 195 -5.74 -6.31 9.89
C VAL A 195 -5.25 -5.60 8.64
N PRO A 196 -4.92 -4.30 8.73
CA PRO A 196 -4.31 -3.61 7.61
C PRO A 196 -2.96 -4.23 7.28
N ARG A 197 -2.83 -4.67 6.06
CA ARG A 197 -1.53 -4.93 5.44
C ARG A 197 -1.25 -3.72 4.59
N VAL A 198 -0.53 -2.79 5.18
CA VAL A 198 -0.14 -1.58 4.48
C VAL A 198 0.76 -1.97 3.32
N ILE A 199 0.20 -1.87 2.15
CA ILE A 199 0.95 -1.81 0.92
C ILE A 199 0.51 -0.51 0.28
N GLY A 200 1.00 0.59 0.82
CA GLY A 200 0.82 1.91 0.23
C GLY A 200 1.67 2.00 -1.02
N HIS A 201 1.05 2.23 -2.15
CA HIS A 201 1.70 2.85 -3.28
C HIS A 201 1.22 4.30 -3.31
N ASN A 202 2.06 5.17 -2.83
CA ASN A 202 1.82 6.59 -2.98
C ASN A 202 2.31 6.99 -4.36
N LEU A 203 1.39 7.30 -5.26
CA LEU A 203 1.70 8.03 -6.47
C LEU A 203 1.99 9.48 -6.09
N ALA A 204 3.24 9.77 -5.73
CA ALA A 204 3.73 11.12 -5.70
C ALA A 204 4.17 11.48 -7.13
N LEU A 205 3.46 12.42 -7.74
CA LEU A 205 3.95 13.11 -8.94
C LEU A 205 4.85 14.23 -8.44
N GLY A 206 6.15 14.09 -8.60
CA GLY A 206 7.13 15.14 -8.42
C GLY A 206 7.31 15.93 -9.71
#